data_f49cff1eef100c2e37cdbfc91efa6ec1
#
_entry.id   f49cff1eef100c2e37cdbfc91efa6ec1
#
_cell.length_a   1.000
_cell.length_b   1.000
_cell.length_c   1.000
_cell.angle_alpha   90.00
_cell.angle_beta   90.00
_cell.angle_gamma   90.00
#
_symmetry.space_group_name_H-M   'P 1'
#
loop_
_entity.id
_entity.type
_entity.pdbx_description
1 polymer ?
#
loop_
_entity_poly.entity_id
_entity_poly.type
_entity_poly.pdbx_seq_one_letter_code
_entity_poly.pdbx_strand_id
1 'polypeptide(L)'
;MAIVDHSHLYAMPLTYPQLLLLELGLCMLILSTLTLPTLTHIFSVRPSTDLRRPLQGTEVLLSTLADSFTRGSPSTLLGALESLRLRKAHRTVVNNTMVKARVDDLLYGLVVAGGRLVSVIRPKKHSLHPGDLHLIFNMLFEAEGIKAGGGESFIPVCLPGFNKTGYLYMYVSFLDVGSESIRELELDEKIAKEDAVAIILLSANKESFEDLQSMKNYLVHELRKNGSMKVIHKAVQHGRPSPTDIVPGTALRHFLYKSKGNVQFFTPSFESQFSDAQSKRQLFSIYHTLHASVHAKYAAVKVQHMVNSTCSALAWVTPMFELYCVASAGTSRNALAQNANRVVQYIQREEERIFLIGGAVF
;
A
#
# COMPACT_ATOMS: atom_id res chain seq x y z
N MET A 1 -24.43 10.56 -5.30
CA MET A 1 -23.64 10.50 -6.54
C MET A 1 -23.40 9.02 -6.85
N ALA A 2 -24.06 8.45 -7.85
CA ALA A 2 -23.86 7.06 -8.25
C ALA A 2 -22.73 7.04 -9.26
N ILE A 3 -21.61 6.45 -8.90
CA ILE A 3 -20.52 6.13 -9.85
C ILE A 3 -21.01 4.89 -10.59
N VAL A 4 -21.50 5.08 -11.79
CA VAL A 4 -21.98 3.99 -12.65
C VAL A 4 -20.76 3.41 -13.36
N ASP A 5 -20.31 2.26 -12.92
CA ASP A 5 -19.38 1.41 -13.66
C ASP A 5 -20.18 0.64 -14.73
N HIS A 6 -19.78 0.74 -15.99
CA HIS A 6 -20.44 0.08 -17.14
C HIS A 6 -20.22 -1.44 -17.21
N SER A 7 -19.56 -2.05 -16.26
CA SER A 7 -19.52 -3.50 -16.12
C SER A 7 -20.70 -3.93 -15.24
N HIS A 8 -21.68 -4.62 -15.79
CA HIS A 8 -22.90 -5.16 -15.16
C HIS A 8 -22.65 -6.17 -14.03
N LEU A 9 -21.82 -5.85 -13.05
CA LEU A 9 -21.62 -6.63 -11.86
C LEU A 9 -22.10 -5.81 -10.67
N TYR A 10 -23.14 -6.29 -10.00
CA TYR A 10 -23.79 -5.74 -8.82
C TYR A 10 -22.84 -4.94 -7.94
N ALA A 11 -22.83 -3.61 -8.11
CA ALA A 11 -22.10 -2.71 -7.23
C ALA A 11 -22.80 -2.77 -5.87
N MET A 12 -22.16 -3.37 -4.87
CA MET A 12 -22.66 -3.25 -3.51
C MET A 12 -22.54 -1.79 -3.08
N PRO A 13 -23.58 -1.20 -2.50
CA PRO A 13 -23.52 0.19 -2.05
C PRO A 13 -22.44 0.33 -0.98
N LEU A 14 -21.65 1.42 -1.09
CA LEU A 14 -20.65 1.74 -0.07
C LEU A 14 -21.35 2.02 1.27
N THR A 15 -20.79 1.50 2.34
CA THR A 15 -21.24 1.84 3.70
C THR A 15 -20.81 3.26 4.08
N TYR A 16 -21.47 3.86 5.06
CA TYR A 16 -21.14 5.23 5.52
C TYR A 16 -19.64 5.39 5.90
N PRO A 17 -18.99 4.48 6.65
CA PRO A 17 -17.55 4.57 6.90
C PRO A 17 -16.68 4.50 5.63
N GLN A 18 -17.09 3.70 4.63
CA GLN A 18 -16.38 3.64 3.35
C GLN A 18 -16.48 4.96 2.58
N LEU A 19 -17.64 5.60 2.59
CA LEU A 19 -17.85 6.92 1.98
C LEU A 19 -16.95 7.98 2.64
N LEU A 20 -16.85 8.00 3.97
CA LEU A 20 -15.97 8.93 4.67
C LEU A 20 -14.49 8.71 4.33
N LEU A 21 -14.04 7.46 4.24
CA LEU A 21 -12.67 7.13 3.84
C LEU A 21 -12.41 7.54 2.38
N LEU A 22 -13.37 7.34 1.49
CA LEU A 22 -13.28 7.77 0.10
C LEU A 22 -13.19 9.30 0.01
N GLU A 23 -14.06 10.03 0.72
CA GLU A 23 -14.02 11.50 0.78
C GLU A 23 -12.67 12.00 1.27
N LEU A 24 -12.14 11.42 2.35
CA LEU A 24 -10.82 11.77 2.87
C LEU A 24 -9.72 11.51 1.83
N GLY A 25 -9.75 10.37 1.17
CA GLY A 25 -8.81 10.01 0.10
C GLY A 25 -8.88 10.98 -1.08
N LEU A 26 -10.08 11.35 -1.52
CA LEU A 26 -10.30 12.35 -2.57
C LEU A 26 -9.80 13.74 -2.16
N CYS A 27 -10.09 14.18 -0.94
CA CYS A 27 -9.57 15.44 -0.42
C CYS A 27 -8.02 15.47 -0.41
N MET A 28 -7.38 14.39 0.04
CA MET A 28 -5.92 14.27 0.05
C MET A 28 -5.35 14.29 -1.37
N LEU A 29 -5.99 13.62 -2.32
CA LEU A 29 -5.57 13.60 -3.72
C LEU A 29 -5.72 14.99 -4.38
N ILE A 30 -6.82 15.70 -4.12
CA ILE A 30 -7.04 17.08 -4.60
C ILE A 30 -5.97 18.01 -4.01
N LEU A 31 -5.69 17.90 -2.71
CA LEU A 31 -4.64 18.70 -2.05
C LEU A 31 -3.25 18.38 -2.59
N SER A 32 -2.98 17.13 -2.96
CA SER A 32 -1.69 16.74 -3.55
C SER A 32 -1.47 17.34 -4.94
N THR A 33 -2.56 17.57 -5.66
CA THR A 33 -2.52 18.14 -7.02
C THR A 33 -2.50 19.68 -7.00
N LEU A 34 -3.36 20.30 -6.18
CA LEU A 34 -3.62 21.75 -6.25
C LEU A 34 -3.01 22.54 -5.08
N THR A 35 -2.48 21.92 -4.05
CA THR A 35 -2.04 22.54 -2.80
C THR A 35 -3.14 23.35 -2.08
N LEU A 36 -2.99 23.54 -0.77
CA LEU A 36 -3.96 24.31 0.01
C LEU A 36 -4.04 25.79 -0.38
N PRO A 37 -2.91 26.51 -0.62
CA PRO A 37 -2.95 27.91 -1.05
C PRO A 37 -3.67 28.10 -2.39
N THR A 38 -3.43 27.22 -3.37
CA THR A 38 -4.10 27.27 -4.68
C THR A 38 -5.60 27.09 -4.55
N LEU A 39 -6.05 26.07 -3.76
CA LEU A 39 -7.47 25.85 -3.50
C LEU A 39 -8.11 27.05 -2.78
N THR A 40 -7.44 27.58 -1.77
CA THR A 40 -7.92 28.77 -1.04
C THR A 40 -8.06 29.96 -1.98
N HIS A 41 -7.09 30.19 -2.86
CA HIS A 41 -7.18 31.27 -3.86
C HIS A 41 -8.34 31.06 -4.84
N ILE A 42 -8.50 29.85 -5.40
CA ILE A 42 -9.60 29.55 -6.32
C ILE A 42 -10.94 29.87 -5.68
N PHE A 43 -11.21 29.38 -4.47
CA PHE A 43 -12.50 29.58 -3.80
C PHE A 43 -12.68 30.98 -3.22
N SER A 44 -11.61 31.71 -2.90
CA SER A 44 -11.71 33.12 -2.51
C SER A 44 -12.12 34.03 -3.68
N VAL A 45 -11.67 33.71 -4.89
CA VAL A 45 -12.02 34.47 -6.10
C VAL A 45 -13.41 34.08 -6.63
N ARG A 46 -13.71 32.77 -6.61
CA ARG A 46 -14.99 32.23 -7.10
C ARG A 46 -15.46 31.08 -6.21
N PRO A 47 -16.28 31.33 -5.19
CA PRO A 47 -16.73 30.33 -4.22
C PRO A 47 -17.44 29.12 -4.83
N SER A 48 -18.09 29.29 -5.99
CA SER A 48 -18.81 28.23 -6.71
C SER A 48 -18.04 27.62 -7.88
N THR A 49 -16.73 27.74 -7.88
CA THR A 49 -15.87 27.20 -8.98
C THR A 49 -15.95 25.68 -9.02
N ASP A 50 -16.15 25.19 -10.24
CA ASP A 50 -16.02 23.76 -10.55
C ASP A 50 -14.53 23.39 -10.70
N LEU A 51 -14.08 22.37 -9.97
CA LEU A 51 -12.69 21.92 -9.98
C LEU A 51 -12.33 21.01 -11.16
N ARG A 52 -13.25 20.71 -12.09
CA ARG A 52 -12.96 19.83 -13.24
C ARG A 52 -11.79 20.33 -14.09
N ARG A 53 -11.74 21.65 -14.36
CA ARG A 53 -10.62 22.24 -15.13
C ARG A 53 -9.29 22.20 -14.38
N PRO A 54 -9.19 22.66 -13.11
CA PRO A 54 -7.96 22.55 -12.34
C PRO A 54 -7.44 21.12 -12.15
N LEU A 55 -8.33 20.12 -12.16
CA LEU A 55 -8.01 18.71 -11.99
C LEU A 55 -7.91 17.93 -13.31
N GLN A 56 -7.95 18.62 -14.45
CA GLN A 56 -7.82 17.98 -15.76
C GLN A 56 -6.51 17.19 -15.86
N GLY A 57 -6.59 15.95 -16.32
CA GLY A 57 -5.46 15.02 -16.40
C GLY A 57 -5.25 14.15 -15.14
N THR A 58 -6.05 14.35 -14.08
CA THR A 58 -5.99 13.52 -12.86
C THR A 58 -7.14 12.54 -12.75
N GLU A 59 -7.96 12.41 -13.80
CA GLU A 59 -9.17 11.58 -13.82
C GLU A 59 -8.86 10.10 -13.55
N VAL A 60 -7.73 9.61 -14.08
CA VAL A 60 -7.27 8.23 -13.86
C VAL A 60 -6.99 8.00 -12.38
N LEU A 61 -6.30 8.93 -11.71
CA LEU A 61 -5.99 8.82 -10.27
C LEU A 61 -7.25 8.82 -9.42
N LEU A 62 -8.22 9.69 -9.76
CA LEU A 62 -9.51 9.78 -9.07
C LEU A 62 -10.32 8.50 -9.26
N SER A 63 -10.41 7.99 -10.48
CA SER A 63 -11.11 6.75 -10.81
C SER A 63 -10.48 5.55 -10.11
N THR A 64 -9.17 5.46 -10.11
CA THR A 64 -8.44 4.35 -9.47
C THR A 64 -8.62 4.35 -7.97
N LEU A 65 -8.59 5.54 -7.33
CA LEU A 65 -8.88 5.66 -5.92
C LEU A 65 -10.30 5.17 -5.62
N ALA A 66 -11.30 5.59 -6.40
CA ALA A 66 -12.68 5.15 -6.25
C ALA A 66 -12.81 3.62 -6.44
N ASP A 67 -12.16 3.07 -7.46
CA ASP A 67 -12.14 1.65 -7.76
C ASP A 67 -11.51 0.81 -6.64
N SER A 68 -10.49 1.33 -5.95
CA SER A 68 -9.86 0.62 -4.84
C SER A 68 -10.83 0.31 -3.71
N PHE A 69 -11.85 1.14 -3.49
CA PHE A 69 -12.93 0.89 -2.53
C PHE A 69 -13.92 -0.16 -3.02
N THR A 70 -14.17 -0.24 -4.33
CA THR A 70 -15.13 -1.20 -4.90
C THR A 70 -14.52 -2.56 -5.17
N ARG A 71 -13.26 -2.62 -5.58
CA ARG A 71 -12.54 -3.88 -5.86
C ARG A 71 -12.05 -4.60 -4.61
N GLY A 72 -11.95 -3.90 -3.49
CA GLY A 72 -11.46 -4.40 -2.22
C GLY A 72 -9.94 -4.38 -2.12
N SER A 73 -9.42 -3.35 -1.45
CA SER A 73 -7.99 -3.20 -1.14
C SER A 73 -7.77 -3.27 0.37
N PRO A 74 -6.87 -4.17 0.86
CA PRO A 74 -6.49 -4.16 2.27
C PRO A 74 -5.88 -2.84 2.71
N SER A 75 -5.07 -2.23 1.84
CA SER A 75 -4.42 -0.95 2.07
C SER A 75 -5.43 0.17 2.33
N THR A 76 -6.44 0.25 1.48
CA THR A 76 -7.51 1.25 1.58
C THR A 76 -8.38 1.03 2.83
N LEU A 77 -8.77 -0.23 3.11
CA LEU A 77 -9.58 -0.56 4.28
C LEU A 77 -8.86 -0.23 5.59
N LEU A 78 -7.59 -0.58 5.68
CA LEU A 78 -6.82 -0.47 6.91
C LEU A 78 -6.08 0.87 7.06
N GLY A 79 -6.01 1.69 6.00
CA GLY A 79 -5.18 2.89 6.00
C GLY A 79 -3.72 2.56 6.34
N ALA A 80 -3.17 1.51 5.75
CA ALA A 80 -1.84 0.99 6.05
C ALA A 80 -1.17 0.44 4.78
N LEU A 81 0.15 0.29 4.80
CA LEU A 81 0.92 -0.23 3.68
C LEU A 81 1.39 -1.66 3.91
N GLU A 82 1.56 -2.42 2.84
CA GLU A 82 2.16 -3.74 2.91
C GLU A 82 3.68 -3.65 2.73
N SER A 83 4.43 -4.35 3.57
CA SER A 83 5.88 -4.52 3.39
C SER A 83 6.19 -5.84 2.72
N LEU A 84 7.22 -5.84 1.86
CA LEU A 84 7.73 -7.06 1.28
C LEU A 84 8.39 -7.91 2.38
N ARG A 85 8.01 -9.18 2.48
CA ARG A 85 8.54 -10.11 3.48
C ARG A 85 10.00 -10.45 3.19
N LEU A 86 10.92 -9.87 3.98
CA LEU A 86 12.36 -10.04 3.84
C LEU A 86 13.01 -10.33 5.19
N ARG A 87 14.09 -11.14 5.19
CA ARG A 87 14.91 -11.31 6.39
C ARG A 87 15.54 -9.98 6.80
N LYS A 88 15.60 -9.71 8.11
CA LYS A 88 16.22 -8.50 8.67
C LYS A 88 17.60 -8.20 8.07
N ALA A 89 18.48 -9.21 7.96
CA ALA A 89 19.81 -9.05 7.41
C ALA A 89 19.80 -8.48 5.99
N HIS A 90 18.93 -8.99 5.09
CA HIS A 90 18.81 -8.47 3.73
C HIS A 90 18.27 -7.04 3.71
N ARG A 91 17.25 -6.75 4.55
CA ARG A 91 16.70 -5.40 4.68
C ARG A 91 17.75 -4.40 5.17
N THR A 92 18.59 -4.81 6.14
CA THR A 92 19.71 -3.99 6.65
C THR A 92 20.72 -3.68 5.55
N VAL A 93 21.05 -4.64 4.70
CA VAL A 93 21.97 -4.41 3.56
C VAL A 93 21.37 -3.36 2.60
N VAL A 94 20.09 -3.50 2.24
CA VAL A 94 19.40 -2.51 1.37
C VAL A 94 19.41 -1.13 2.03
N ASN A 95 19.02 -1.03 3.31
CA ASN A 95 19.02 0.22 4.06
C ASN A 95 20.41 0.89 4.08
N ASN A 96 21.44 0.14 4.40
CA ASN A 96 22.82 0.65 4.44
C ASN A 96 23.31 1.11 3.06
N THR A 97 22.93 0.39 2.01
CA THR A 97 23.26 0.79 0.63
C THR A 97 22.57 2.11 0.27
N MET A 98 21.30 2.28 0.63
CA MET A 98 20.57 3.52 0.40
C MET A 98 21.17 4.70 1.18
N VAL A 99 21.54 4.50 2.44
CA VAL A 99 22.16 5.55 3.27
C VAL A 99 23.54 5.95 2.72
N LYS A 100 24.34 4.98 2.23
CA LYS A 100 25.64 5.26 1.60
C LYS A 100 25.51 6.02 0.27
N ALA A 101 24.47 5.72 -0.49
CA ALA A 101 24.19 6.37 -1.77
C ALA A 101 23.63 7.79 -1.64
N ARG A 102 23.23 8.19 -0.43
CA ARG A 102 22.50 9.43 -0.17
C ARG A 102 23.23 10.67 -0.71
N VAL A 103 22.47 11.54 -1.38
CA VAL A 103 22.87 12.89 -1.77
C VAL A 103 22.29 13.92 -0.79
N ASP A 104 22.87 15.11 -0.72
CA ASP A 104 22.51 16.14 0.28
C ASP A 104 21.07 16.63 0.13
N ASP A 105 20.57 16.74 -1.09
CA ASP A 105 19.22 17.18 -1.42
C ASP A 105 18.14 16.11 -1.16
N LEU A 106 18.51 14.91 -0.76
CA LEU A 106 17.55 13.85 -0.46
C LEU A 106 16.80 14.10 0.83
N LEU A 107 15.47 14.15 0.74
CA LEU A 107 14.58 14.20 1.89
C LEU A 107 14.10 12.80 2.30
N TYR A 108 13.63 12.00 1.35
CA TYR A 108 13.21 10.61 1.58
C TYR A 108 13.60 9.72 0.43
N GLY A 109 13.95 8.48 0.73
CA GLY A 109 14.19 7.44 -0.26
C GLY A 109 13.41 6.18 0.06
N LEU A 110 12.74 5.62 -0.94
CA LEU A 110 11.97 4.39 -0.83
C LEU A 110 12.38 3.40 -1.92
N VAL A 111 12.40 2.13 -1.56
CA VAL A 111 12.45 1.01 -2.51
C VAL A 111 11.16 0.23 -2.37
N VAL A 112 10.49 0.00 -3.47
CA VAL A 112 9.22 -0.72 -3.57
C VAL A 112 9.37 -1.84 -4.58
N ALA A 113 8.79 -3.00 -4.31
CA ALA A 113 8.81 -4.13 -5.24
C ALA A 113 7.49 -4.90 -5.17
N GLY A 114 6.90 -5.18 -6.32
CA GLY A 114 5.59 -5.83 -6.40
C GLY A 114 4.50 -5.07 -5.63
N GLY A 115 4.51 -3.73 -5.67
CA GLY A 115 3.58 -2.89 -4.92
C GLY A 115 3.75 -2.92 -3.39
N ARG A 116 4.85 -3.52 -2.88
CA ARG A 116 5.14 -3.68 -1.43
C ARG A 116 6.41 -2.95 -1.04
N LEU A 117 6.40 -2.36 0.15
CA LEU A 117 7.50 -1.57 0.66
C LEU A 117 8.69 -2.46 1.07
N VAL A 118 9.86 -2.22 0.48
CA VAL A 118 11.10 -2.95 0.77
C VAL A 118 11.92 -2.23 1.83
N SER A 119 12.15 -0.93 1.62
CA SER A 119 13.02 -0.10 2.45
C SER A 119 12.59 1.36 2.40
N VAL A 120 12.80 2.07 3.50
CA VAL A 120 12.61 3.51 3.61
C VAL A 120 13.81 4.11 4.32
N ILE A 121 14.40 5.17 3.75
CA ILE A 121 15.35 6.04 4.45
C ILE A 121 14.75 7.43 4.64
N ARG A 122 15.03 8.04 5.77
CA ARG A 122 14.43 9.30 6.18
C ARG A 122 15.34 10.12 7.11
N PRO A 123 15.19 11.44 7.18
CA PRO A 123 15.88 12.25 8.17
C PRO A 123 15.37 11.95 9.61
N LYS A 124 16.23 12.20 10.60
CA LYS A 124 15.90 11.95 12.04
C LYS A 124 14.63 12.65 12.50
N LYS A 125 14.45 13.90 12.06
CA LYS A 125 13.40 14.80 12.57
C LYS A 125 12.02 14.61 11.92
N HIS A 126 11.95 13.91 10.79
CA HIS A 126 10.73 13.82 9.99
C HIS A 126 10.43 12.38 9.58
N SER A 127 9.15 12.04 9.56
CA SER A 127 8.65 10.79 8.98
C SER A 127 7.55 11.12 7.97
N LEU A 128 7.51 10.36 6.86
CA LEU A 128 6.39 10.48 5.94
C LEU A 128 5.11 10.00 6.61
N HIS A 129 4.07 10.80 6.48
CA HIS A 129 2.74 10.42 6.96
C HIS A 129 2.21 9.24 6.14
N PRO A 130 1.57 8.23 6.75
CA PRO A 130 1.03 7.08 6.02
C PRO A 130 0.08 7.46 4.88
N GLY A 131 -0.73 8.51 5.05
CA GLY A 131 -1.58 9.06 3.98
C GLY A 131 -0.80 9.57 2.78
N ASP A 132 0.34 10.21 2.99
CA ASP A 132 1.22 10.66 1.90
C ASP A 132 1.87 9.48 1.17
N LEU A 133 2.25 8.43 1.90
CA LEU A 133 2.72 7.19 1.29
C LEU A 133 1.64 6.53 0.44
N HIS A 134 0.39 6.52 0.90
CA HIS A 134 -0.75 6.03 0.09
C HIS A 134 -0.94 6.84 -1.19
N LEU A 135 -0.81 8.17 -1.13
CA LEU A 135 -0.87 9.02 -2.32
C LEU A 135 0.23 8.67 -3.32
N ILE A 136 1.47 8.53 -2.86
CA ILE A 136 2.60 8.14 -3.70
C ILE A 136 2.33 6.77 -4.35
N PHE A 137 1.88 5.78 -3.57
CA PHE A 137 1.58 4.46 -4.09
C PHE A 137 0.45 4.48 -5.13
N ASN A 138 -0.63 5.23 -4.87
CA ASN A 138 -1.73 5.39 -5.82
C ASN A 138 -1.25 6.03 -7.13
N MET A 139 -0.45 7.10 -7.04
CA MET A 139 0.11 7.77 -8.23
C MET A 139 1.01 6.85 -9.05
N LEU A 140 1.80 5.98 -8.40
CA LEU A 140 2.82 5.18 -9.07
C LEU A 140 2.31 3.86 -9.64
N PHE A 141 1.46 3.17 -8.90
CA PHE A 141 1.07 1.81 -9.26
C PHE A 141 -0.26 1.73 -9.99
N GLU A 142 -1.06 2.79 -9.86
CA GLU A 142 -2.38 2.83 -10.46
C GLU A 142 -2.43 3.76 -11.71
N ALA A 143 -1.54 4.73 -11.82
CA ALA A 143 -1.45 5.58 -13.00
C ALA A 143 -0.58 4.92 -14.08
N GLU A 144 -1.21 4.38 -15.11
CA GLU A 144 -0.52 3.76 -16.26
C GLU A 144 0.46 4.73 -16.95
N GLY A 145 0.19 6.04 -16.91
CA GLY A 145 1.02 7.05 -17.57
C GLY A 145 2.44 7.15 -17.03
N ILE A 146 2.67 6.95 -15.73
CA ILE A 146 4.02 6.98 -15.14
C ILE A 146 4.80 5.72 -15.50
N LYS A 147 4.12 4.57 -15.60
CA LYS A 147 4.71 3.29 -16.03
C LYS A 147 5.02 3.28 -17.53
N ALA A 148 4.18 3.91 -18.34
CA ALA A 148 4.34 3.97 -19.81
C ALA A 148 5.46 4.92 -20.28
N GLY A 149 5.89 5.86 -19.44
CA GLY A 149 6.92 6.87 -19.76
C GLY A 149 8.36 6.36 -19.84
N GLY A 150 8.59 5.05 -19.77
CA GLY A 150 9.89 4.45 -20.09
C GLY A 150 11.01 4.73 -19.10
N GLY A 151 10.81 4.42 -17.82
CA GLY A 151 11.93 4.25 -16.88
C GLY A 151 12.10 5.32 -15.83
N GLU A 152 12.16 6.61 -16.14
CA GLU A 152 12.45 7.68 -15.16
C GLU A 152 11.47 8.85 -15.28
N SER A 153 10.99 9.33 -14.14
CA SER A 153 10.08 10.48 -14.06
C SER A 153 10.46 11.40 -12.90
N PHE A 154 10.34 12.71 -13.12
CA PHE A 154 10.57 13.73 -12.09
C PHE A 154 9.33 14.62 -11.99
N ILE A 155 8.57 14.48 -10.89
CA ILE A 155 7.21 14.98 -10.79
C ILE A 155 7.06 15.83 -9.54
N PRO A 156 6.53 17.08 -9.65
CA PRO A 156 6.15 17.85 -8.47
C PRO A 156 4.95 17.18 -7.80
N VAL A 157 5.02 16.98 -6.49
CA VAL A 157 3.96 16.36 -5.67
C VAL A 157 3.81 17.15 -4.37
N CYS A 158 2.60 17.54 -4.04
CA CYS A 158 2.30 18.03 -2.71
C CYS A 158 1.94 16.84 -1.81
N LEU A 159 2.62 16.71 -0.68
CA LEU A 159 2.33 15.71 0.35
C LEU A 159 1.65 16.40 1.54
N PRO A 160 0.30 16.37 1.63
CA PRO A 160 -0.44 17.19 2.57
C PRO A 160 -0.20 16.86 4.03
N GLY A 161 0.20 15.61 4.34
CA GLY A 161 0.60 15.20 5.69
C GLY A 161 1.96 15.77 6.11
N PHE A 162 2.84 16.03 5.15
CA PHE A 162 4.14 16.65 5.36
C PHE A 162 4.06 18.18 5.27
N ASN A 163 3.57 18.71 4.16
CA ASN A 163 3.42 20.15 3.93
C ASN A 163 2.29 20.42 2.92
N LYS A 164 1.24 21.12 3.36
CA LYS A 164 0.07 21.45 2.53
C LYS A 164 0.30 22.66 1.61
N THR A 165 1.40 23.40 1.79
CA THR A 165 1.59 24.71 1.16
C THR A 165 2.60 24.72 0.02
N GLY A 166 3.36 23.64 -0.15
CA GLY A 166 4.42 23.57 -1.16
C GLY A 166 4.53 22.21 -1.81
N TYR A 167 5.28 22.16 -2.90
CA TYR A 167 5.61 20.94 -3.61
C TYR A 167 6.95 20.38 -3.15
N LEU A 168 7.01 19.06 -3.10
CA LEU A 168 8.24 18.29 -3.17
C LEU A 168 8.42 17.77 -4.59
N TYR A 169 9.62 17.35 -4.92
CA TYR A 169 9.94 16.80 -6.22
C TYR A 169 10.25 15.32 -6.07
N MET A 170 9.45 14.51 -6.72
CA MET A 170 9.52 13.06 -6.66
C MET A 170 10.20 12.53 -7.92
N TYR A 171 11.40 11.97 -7.75
CA TYR A 171 12.07 11.17 -8.75
C TYR A 171 11.64 9.72 -8.62
N VAL A 172 11.22 9.13 -9.71
CA VAL A 172 10.78 7.73 -9.78
C VAL A 172 11.52 7.03 -10.91
N SER A 173 12.06 5.86 -10.62
CA SER A 173 12.62 4.97 -11.62
C SER A 173 12.10 3.56 -11.41
N PHE A 174 11.44 3.02 -12.44
CA PHE A 174 11.10 1.60 -12.52
C PHE A 174 12.28 0.85 -13.11
N LEU A 175 12.71 -0.18 -12.42
CA LEU A 175 13.84 -1.01 -12.84
C LEU A 175 13.31 -2.21 -13.61
N ASP A 176 13.74 -2.34 -14.86
CA ASP A 176 13.46 -3.54 -15.64
C ASP A 176 14.13 -4.74 -14.99
N VAL A 177 13.37 -5.76 -14.75
CA VAL A 177 13.84 -7.09 -14.36
C VAL A 177 14.49 -7.70 -15.58
N GLY A 178 15.81 -7.50 -15.68
CA GLY A 178 16.75 -8.04 -16.64
C GLY A 178 16.21 -8.69 -17.90
N SER A 179 16.26 -7.99 -19.01
CA SER A 179 15.97 -8.44 -20.38
C SER A 179 16.79 -9.66 -20.85
N GLU A 180 17.64 -10.22 -20.02
CA GLU A 180 18.47 -11.40 -20.39
C GLU A 180 17.79 -12.75 -20.10
N SER A 181 16.74 -12.80 -19.27
CA SER A 181 16.05 -14.06 -18.92
C SER A 181 14.63 -14.19 -19.46
N ILE A 182 14.06 -13.17 -20.11
CA ILE A 182 12.63 -13.14 -20.53
C ILE A 182 12.47 -13.26 -22.06
N ARG A 183 13.54 -13.50 -22.83
CA ARG A 183 13.41 -13.72 -24.28
C ARG A 183 12.78 -15.05 -24.69
N GLU A 184 12.44 -15.92 -23.75
CA GLU A 184 11.88 -17.26 -24.07
C GLU A 184 10.44 -17.51 -23.64
N LEU A 185 9.75 -16.57 -23.00
CA LEU A 185 8.34 -16.77 -22.64
C LEU A 185 7.54 -15.51 -22.94
N GLU A 186 6.80 -15.52 -24.02
CA GLU A 186 5.67 -14.63 -24.33
C GLU A 186 4.53 -14.83 -23.31
N LEU A 187 4.79 -14.59 -22.02
CA LEU A 187 3.77 -14.66 -20.97
C LEU A 187 3.45 -13.26 -20.49
N ASP A 188 2.25 -12.83 -20.86
CA ASP A 188 1.48 -11.69 -20.32
C ASP A 188 2.28 -10.48 -19.81
N GLU A 189 2.30 -9.41 -20.60
CA GLU A 189 2.79 -8.07 -20.20
C GLU A 189 2.23 -7.58 -18.86
N LYS A 190 1.10 -8.11 -18.41
CA LYS A 190 0.48 -7.80 -17.12
C LYS A 190 1.26 -8.35 -15.93
N ILE A 191 1.81 -9.56 -16.03
CA ILE A 191 2.56 -10.21 -14.93
C ILE A 191 3.93 -9.54 -14.77
N ALA A 192 4.58 -9.15 -15.86
CA ALA A 192 5.87 -8.43 -15.80
C ALA A 192 5.75 -7.02 -15.16
N LYS A 193 4.57 -6.39 -15.25
CA LYS A 193 4.32 -5.06 -14.66
C LYS A 193 4.03 -5.11 -13.16
N GLU A 194 3.49 -6.21 -12.65
CA GLU A 194 3.20 -6.37 -11.21
C GLU A 194 4.46 -6.64 -10.38
N ASP A 195 5.52 -7.19 -10.98
CA ASP A 195 6.76 -7.53 -10.29
C ASP A 195 7.83 -6.42 -10.30
N ALA A 196 7.54 -5.26 -10.86
CA ALA A 196 8.47 -4.15 -11.02
C ALA A 196 9.05 -3.70 -9.68
N VAL A 197 10.37 -3.45 -9.67
CA VAL A 197 11.07 -2.75 -8.58
C VAL A 197 11.10 -1.27 -8.92
N ALA A 198 10.63 -0.43 -8.01
CA ALA A 198 10.68 1.02 -8.15
C ALA A 198 11.58 1.65 -7.08
N ILE A 199 12.39 2.62 -7.49
CA ILE A 199 13.14 3.50 -6.60
C ILE A 199 12.44 4.86 -6.65
N ILE A 200 12.09 5.38 -5.48
CA ILE A 200 11.40 6.65 -5.29
C ILE A 200 12.25 7.52 -4.39
N LEU A 201 12.65 8.68 -4.88
CA LEU A 201 13.46 9.65 -4.15
C LEU A 201 12.73 10.98 -4.10
N LEU A 202 12.63 11.57 -2.92
CA LEU A 202 11.93 12.83 -2.68
C LEU A 202 12.93 13.92 -2.28
N SER A 203 12.85 15.06 -2.94
CA SER A 203 13.65 16.24 -2.66
C SER A 203 12.78 17.49 -2.49
N ALA A 204 13.26 18.46 -1.73
CA ALA A 204 12.67 19.79 -1.68
C ALA A 204 13.18 20.72 -2.79
N ASN A 205 14.28 20.35 -3.45
CA ASN A 205 14.93 21.13 -4.50
C ASN A 205 14.44 20.68 -5.89
N LYS A 206 13.91 21.63 -6.68
CA LYS A 206 13.45 21.37 -8.06
C LYS A 206 14.59 21.04 -9.03
N GLU A 207 15.83 21.40 -8.70
CA GLU A 207 17.00 21.24 -9.56
C GLU A 207 17.79 19.97 -9.23
N SER A 208 17.31 19.14 -8.29
CA SER A 208 18.00 17.94 -7.81
C SER A 208 17.91 16.71 -8.73
N PHE A 209 17.40 16.84 -9.94
CA PHE A 209 17.18 15.69 -10.84
C PHE A 209 18.45 14.89 -11.11
N GLU A 210 19.55 15.56 -11.48
CA GLU A 210 20.83 14.89 -11.82
C GLU A 210 21.44 14.18 -10.60
N ASP A 211 21.37 14.79 -9.42
CA ASP A 211 21.88 14.24 -8.17
C ASP A 211 21.08 12.99 -7.78
N LEU A 212 19.75 13.07 -7.87
CA LEU A 212 18.87 11.92 -7.60
C LEU A 212 19.04 10.79 -8.61
N GLN A 213 19.26 11.12 -9.90
CA GLN A 213 19.58 10.15 -10.94
C GLN A 213 20.90 9.45 -10.67
N SER A 214 21.93 10.21 -10.29
CA SER A 214 23.25 9.68 -9.92
C SER A 214 23.14 8.76 -8.70
N MET A 215 22.39 9.18 -7.68
CA MET A 215 22.09 8.34 -6.51
C MET A 215 21.41 7.03 -6.92
N LYS A 216 20.38 7.09 -7.78
CA LYS A 216 19.67 5.90 -8.27
C LYS A 216 20.61 4.96 -9.02
N ASN A 217 21.46 5.49 -9.91
CA ASN A 217 22.41 4.70 -10.68
C ASN A 217 23.41 3.96 -9.76
N TYR A 218 23.97 4.67 -8.79
CA TYR A 218 24.84 4.08 -7.78
C TYR A 218 24.11 3.00 -6.96
N LEU A 219 22.91 3.30 -6.50
CA LEU A 219 22.10 2.37 -5.70
C LEU A 219 21.78 1.10 -6.48
N VAL A 220 21.38 1.19 -7.73
CA VAL A 220 21.09 0.03 -8.59
C VAL A 220 22.32 -0.82 -8.80
N HIS A 221 23.48 -0.17 -9.08
CA HIS A 221 24.76 -0.87 -9.22
C HIS A 221 25.11 -1.67 -7.98
N GLU A 222 25.08 -1.04 -6.81
CA GLU A 222 25.42 -1.68 -5.54
C GLU A 222 24.42 -2.78 -5.13
N LEU A 223 23.11 -2.57 -5.36
CA LEU A 223 22.08 -3.60 -5.08
C LEU A 223 22.24 -4.83 -5.99
N ARG A 224 22.67 -4.65 -7.24
CA ARG A 224 23.01 -5.76 -8.14
C ARG A 224 24.29 -6.47 -7.68
N LYS A 225 25.34 -5.73 -7.39
CA LYS A 225 26.65 -6.22 -6.95
C LYS A 225 26.59 -7.05 -5.67
N ASN A 226 25.83 -6.59 -4.66
CA ASN A 226 25.68 -7.28 -3.38
C ASN A 226 24.57 -8.36 -3.38
N GLY A 227 23.92 -8.61 -4.52
CA GLY A 227 22.90 -9.63 -4.69
C GLY A 227 21.52 -9.28 -4.11
N SER A 228 21.34 -8.09 -3.54
CA SER A 228 20.04 -7.67 -2.95
C SER A 228 18.92 -7.66 -3.97
N MET A 229 19.19 -7.27 -5.23
CA MET A 229 18.18 -7.30 -6.31
C MET A 229 17.64 -8.71 -6.52
N LYS A 230 18.50 -9.73 -6.57
CA LYS A 230 18.06 -11.13 -6.72
C LYS A 230 17.19 -11.59 -5.55
N VAL A 231 17.53 -11.17 -4.33
CA VAL A 231 16.74 -11.47 -3.11
C VAL A 231 15.38 -10.82 -3.15
N ILE A 232 15.30 -9.54 -3.56
CA ILE A 232 14.05 -8.79 -3.71
C ILE A 232 13.15 -9.48 -4.75
N HIS A 233 13.67 -9.77 -5.95
CA HIS A 233 12.92 -10.47 -7.00
C HIS A 233 12.40 -11.82 -6.53
N LYS A 234 13.25 -12.65 -5.93
CA LYS A 234 12.85 -13.94 -5.39
C LYS A 234 11.73 -13.81 -4.34
N ALA A 235 11.77 -12.76 -3.51
CA ALA A 235 10.74 -12.50 -2.51
C ALA A 235 9.41 -12.04 -3.14
N VAL A 236 9.46 -11.28 -4.24
CA VAL A 236 8.27 -10.89 -5.01
C VAL A 236 7.62 -12.12 -5.66
N GLN A 237 8.41 -12.93 -6.38
CA GLN A 237 7.95 -14.16 -7.03
C GLN A 237 7.40 -15.21 -6.05
N HIS A 238 7.96 -15.28 -4.83
CA HIS A 238 7.46 -16.18 -3.79
C HIS A 238 6.07 -15.80 -3.28
N GLY A 239 5.63 -14.56 -3.53
CA GLY A 239 4.31 -14.06 -3.22
C GLY A 239 3.99 -14.02 -1.72
N ARG A 240 2.69 -14.06 -1.41
CA ARG A 240 2.17 -14.15 -0.04
C ARG A 240 2.00 -15.61 0.36
N PRO A 241 2.31 -15.97 1.61
CA PRO A 241 2.08 -17.33 2.10
C PRO A 241 0.58 -17.64 2.18
N SER A 242 0.20 -18.92 2.08
CA SER A 242 -1.18 -19.35 2.33
C SER A 242 -1.54 -19.25 3.82
N PRO A 243 -2.83 -19.19 4.18
CA PRO A 243 -3.22 -19.27 5.59
C PRO A 243 -2.69 -20.53 6.31
N THR A 244 -2.58 -21.65 5.61
CA THR A 244 -2.08 -22.92 6.14
C THR A 244 -0.58 -22.95 6.33
N ASP A 245 0.20 -22.17 5.55
CA ASP A 245 1.64 -22.00 5.76
C ASP A 245 1.92 -21.15 7.02
N ILE A 246 1.01 -20.24 7.34
CA ILE A 246 1.11 -19.36 8.50
C ILE A 246 0.68 -20.10 9.77
N VAL A 247 -0.47 -20.77 9.72
CA VAL A 247 -1.06 -21.54 10.82
C VAL A 247 -1.45 -22.93 10.31
N PRO A 248 -0.58 -23.93 10.43
CA PRO A 248 -0.88 -25.30 9.99
C PRO A 248 -2.15 -25.86 10.65
N GLY A 249 -3.02 -26.48 9.83
CA GLY A 249 -4.29 -27.04 10.29
C GLY A 249 -5.35 -25.98 10.67
N THR A 250 -5.21 -24.75 10.22
CA THR A 250 -6.19 -23.69 10.48
C THR A 250 -7.49 -23.90 9.71
N ALA A 251 -8.61 -23.51 10.33
CA ALA A 251 -9.90 -23.37 9.67
C ALA A 251 -10.08 -21.99 9.01
N LEU A 252 -9.08 -21.10 9.13
CA LEU A 252 -9.13 -19.76 8.53
C LEU A 252 -9.00 -19.86 7.01
N ARG A 253 -9.91 -19.21 6.33
CA ARG A 253 -9.87 -19.02 4.88
C ARG A 253 -9.00 -17.84 4.49
N HIS A 254 -9.06 -16.77 5.30
CA HIS A 254 -8.27 -15.55 5.09
C HIS A 254 -8.22 -14.71 6.37
N PHE A 255 -7.23 -13.80 6.46
CA PHE A 255 -7.17 -12.80 7.52
C PHE A 255 -6.49 -11.50 7.06
N LEU A 256 -6.76 -10.42 7.78
CA LEU A 256 -6.04 -9.14 7.67
C LEU A 256 -5.50 -8.77 9.04
N TYR A 257 -4.22 -8.47 9.13
CA TYR A 257 -3.58 -7.97 10.35
C TYR A 257 -2.94 -6.62 10.09
N LYS A 258 -3.24 -5.61 10.93
CA LYS A 258 -2.63 -4.29 10.92
C LYS A 258 -1.82 -4.07 12.19
N SER A 259 -0.54 -3.78 12.07
CA SER A 259 0.28 -3.20 13.14
C SER A 259 0.01 -1.70 13.22
N LYS A 260 -0.54 -1.22 14.34
CA LYS A 260 -0.87 0.20 14.52
C LYS A 260 0.37 1.05 14.70
N GLY A 261 1.38 0.54 15.40
CA GLY A 261 2.64 1.26 15.62
C GLY A 261 3.44 1.48 14.33
N ASN A 262 3.44 0.49 13.43
CA ASN A 262 4.16 0.58 12.17
C ASN A 262 3.31 1.15 11.02
N VAL A 263 1.98 1.22 11.19
CA VAL A 263 0.98 1.55 10.16
C VAL A 263 1.17 0.67 8.91
N GLN A 264 1.42 -0.60 9.15
CA GLN A 264 1.64 -1.61 8.11
C GLN A 264 0.69 -2.79 8.33
N PHE A 265 0.34 -3.47 7.24
CA PHE A 265 -0.51 -4.65 7.31
C PHE A 265 0.18 -5.89 6.75
N PHE A 266 -0.35 -7.04 7.14
CA PHE A 266 0.02 -8.34 6.64
C PHE A 266 -1.24 -9.15 6.30
N THR A 267 -1.19 -9.84 5.16
CA THR A 267 -2.28 -10.67 4.65
C THR A 267 -1.72 -11.93 3.99
N PRO A 268 -2.41 -13.07 4.07
CA PRO A 268 -2.08 -14.25 3.28
C PRO A 268 -2.45 -14.06 1.80
N SER A 269 -2.12 -15.06 0.98
CA SER A 269 -2.52 -15.11 -0.42
C SER A 269 -4.04 -15.24 -0.57
N PHE A 270 -4.58 -14.60 -1.61
CA PHE A 270 -5.97 -14.74 -2.04
C PHE A 270 -6.18 -15.93 -2.99
N GLU A 271 -5.12 -16.49 -3.55
CA GLU A 271 -5.17 -17.38 -4.73
C GLU A 271 -5.95 -18.67 -4.54
N SER A 272 -5.98 -19.24 -3.34
CA SER A 272 -6.62 -20.55 -3.15
C SER A 272 -8.16 -20.52 -3.06
N GLN A 273 -8.75 -19.42 -2.60
CA GLN A 273 -10.19 -19.35 -2.32
C GLN A 273 -10.85 -18.06 -2.77
N PHE A 274 -10.07 -17.04 -3.08
CA PHE A 274 -10.53 -15.69 -3.41
C PHE A 274 -9.79 -15.15 -4.65
N SER A 275 -9.51 -16.01 -5.64
CA SER A 275 -8.82 -15.66 -6.87
C SER A 275 -9.68 -14.82 -7.82
N ASP A 276 -10.99 -15.09 -7.85
CA ASP A 276 -11.91 -14.35 -8.68
C ASP A 276 -12.38 -13.04 -8.03
N ALA A 277 -12.71 -12.06 -8.86
CA ALA A 277 -13.09 -10.73 -8.40
C ALA A 277 -14.37 -10.72 -7.53
N GLN A 278 -15.29 -11.64 -7.76
CA GLN A 278 -16.56 -11.70 -7.03
C GLN A 278 -16.33 -12.24 -5.61
N SER A 279 -15.62 -13.34 -5.43
CA SER A 279 -15.30 -13.91 -4.12
C SER A 279 -14.43 -12.95 -3.30
N LYS A 280 -13.50 -12.23 -3.95
CA LYS A 280 -12.70 -11.20 -3.31
C LYS A 280 -13.57 -10.03 -2.82
N ARG A 281 -14.52 -9.54 -3.63
CA ARG A 281 -15.47 -8.49 -3.22
C ARG A 281 -16.33 -8.94 -2.03
N GLN A 282 -16.83 -10.18 -2.04
CA GLN A 282 -17.60 -10.75 -0.92
C GLN A 282 -16.77 -10.78 0.36
N LEU A 283 -15.52 -11.23 0.28
CA LEU A 283 -14.58 -11.24 1.40
C LEU A 283 -14.39 -9.81 1.97
N PHE A 284 -14.15 -8.83 1.10
CA PHE A 284 -13.98 -7.44 1.54
C PHE A 284 -15.25 -6.84 2.10
N SER A 285 -16.43 -7.20 1.61
CA SER A 285 -17.71 -6.80 2.23
C SER A 285 -17.81 -7.26 3.69
N ILE A 286 -17.36 -8.50 3.98
CA ILE A 286 -17.29 -9.02 5.35
C ILE A 286 -16.32 -8.19 6.20
N TYR A 287 -15.12 -7.91 5.68
CA TYR A 287 -14.12 -7.09 6.39
C TYR A 287 -14.62 -5.66 6.64
N HIS A 288 -15.27 -5.03 5.68
CA HIS A 288 -15.86 -3.70 5.86
C HIS A 288 -16.93 -3.68 6.95
N THR A 289 -17.79 -4.71 6.97
CA THR A 289 -18.83 -4.85 8.01
C THR A 289 -18.21 -5.03 9.40
N LEU A 290 -17.21 -5.88 9.52
CA LEU A 290 -16.48 -6.09 10.79
C LEU A 290 -15.76 -4.80 11.23
N HIS A 291 -15.05 -4.16 10.31
CA HIS A 291 -14.32 -2.91 10.58
C HIS A 291 -15.29 -1.81 11.05
N ALA A 292 -16.39 -1.59 10.34
CA ALA A 292 -17.40 -0.62 10.72
C ALA A 292 -17.97 -0.91 12.13
N SER A 293 -18.30 -2.18 12.42
CA SER A 293 -18.91 -2.56 13.69
C SER A 293 -17.96 -2.38 14.90
N VAL A 294 -16.66 -2.68 14.73
CA VAL A 294 -15.70 -2.50 15.85
C VAL A 294 -15.30 -1.04 16.03
N HIS A 295 -15.27 -0.25 14.96
CA HIS A 295 -14.93 1.17 15.05
C HIS A 295 -16.09 2.08 15.46
N ALA A 296 -17.33 1.60 15.41
CA ALA A 296 -18.49 2.31 15.95
C ALA A 296 -18.52 2.44 17.48
N LYS A 297 -17.67 1.69 18.20
CA LYS A 297 -17.64 1.67 19.68
C LYS A 297 -16.35 2.25 20.21
N TYR A 298 -16.45 3.04 21.29
CA TYR A 298 -15.30 3.55 22.02
C TYR A 298 -14.88 2.55 23.11
N ALA A 299 -13.89 1.71 22.80
CA ALA A 299 -13.25 0.80 23.75
C ALA A 299 -11.81 0.53 23.32
N ALA A 300 -10.90 0.34 24.26
CA ALA A 300 -9.49 0.07 23.97
C ALA A 300 -9.28 -1.30 23.35
N VAL A 301 -10.03 -2.31 23.81
CA VAL A 301 -10.02 -3.67 23.26
C VAL A 301 -11.43 -4.03 22.84
N LYS A 302 -11.54 -4.52 21.61
CA LYS A 302 -12.82 -4.87 21.01
C LYS A 302 -12.73 -6.23 20.33
N VAL A 303 -13.66 -7.09 20.62
CA VAL A 303 -13.81 -8.37 19.91
C VAL A 303 -15.23 -8.47 19.39
N GLN A 304 -15.35 -8.62 18.09
CA GLN A 304 -16.62 -8.79 17.39
C GLN A 304 -16.62 -10.13 16.67
N HIS A 305 -17.65 -10.92 16.91
CA HIS A 305 -17.88 -12.18 16.22
C HIS A 305 -19.12 -12.06 15.34
N MET A 306 -19.03 -12.49 14.09
CA MET A 306 -20.12 -12.52 13.13
C MET A 306 -20.24 -13.92 12.54
N VAL A 307 -21.46 -14.41 12.45
CA VAL A 307 -21.79 -15.70 11.81
C VAL A 307 -22.89 -15.44 10.80
N ASN A 308 -22.71 -15.97 9.60
CA ASN A 308 -23.75 -16.03 8.58
C ASN A 308 -23.76 -17.42 7.92
N SER A 309 -24.62 -17.63 6.94
CA SER A 309 -24.75 -18.91 6.22
C SER A 309 -23.48 -19.32 5.46
N THR A 310 -22.59 -18.38 5.13
CA THR A 310 -21.42 -18.62 4.28
C THR A 310 -20.10 -18.61 5.03
N CYS A 311 -20.03 -17.95 6.19
CA CYS A 311 -18.79 -17.84 6.96
C CYS A 311 -19.02 -17.57 8.45
N SER A 312 -17.97 -17.86 9.23
CA SER A 312 -17.76 -17.35 10.58
C SER A 312 -16.60 -16.36 10.54
N ALA A 313 -16.77 -15.18 11.13
CA ALA A 313 -15.76 -14.14 11.07
C ALA A 313 -15.56 -13.47 12.44
N LEU A 314 -14.34 -12.97 12.67
CA LEU A 314 -13.94 -12.36 13.92
C LEU A 314 -13.11 -11.12 13.64
N ALA A 315 -13.41 -10.02 14.32
CA ALA A 315 -12.55 -8.87 14.44
C ALA A 315 -12.01 -8.77 15.87
N TRP A 316 -10.73 -8.53 16.01
CA TRP A 316 -10.05 -8.31 17.29
C TRP A 316 -9.18 -7.05 17.19
N VAL A 317 -9.57 -6.01 17.91
CA VAL A 317 -8.90 -4.71 17.89
C VAL A 317 -8.33 -4.41 19.28
N THR A 318 -7.06 -4.06 19.31
CA THR A 318 -6.31 -3.65 20.52
C THR A 318 -5.63 -2.30 20.28
N PRO A 319 -5.00 -1.69 21.28
CA PRO A 319 -4.14 -0.51 21.07
C PRO A 319 -2.97 -0.77 20.11
N MET A 320 -2.46 -2.01 20.04
CA MET A 320 -1.27 -2.37 19.26
C MET A 320 -1.58 -2.85 17.84
N PHE A 321 -2.71 -3.54 17.66
CA PHE A 321 -3.05 -4.14 16.37
C PHE A 321 -4.56 -4.24 16.12
N GLU A 322 -4.89 -4.49 14.87
CA GLU A 322 -6.21 -4.91 14.41
C GLU A 322 -6.07 -6.23 13.64
N LEU A 323 -6.91 -7.20 13.97
CA LEU A 323 -6.96 -8.48 13.28
C LEU A 323 -8.41 -8.78 12.87
N TYR A 324 -8.58 -9.12 11.61
CA TYR A 324 -9.84 -9.55 11.01
C TYR A 324 -9.63 -10.94 10.42
N CYS A 325 -10.43 -11.91 10.82
CA CYS A 325 -10.34 -13.30 10.37
C CYS A 325 -11.66 -13.77 9.77
N VAL A 326 -11.58 -14.55 8.70
CA VAL A 326 -12.72 -15.22 8.08
C VAL A 326 -12.42 -16.71 8.00
N ALA A 327 -13.37 -17.53 8.44
CA ALA A 327 -13.33 -18.98 8.41
C ALA A 327 -14.58 -19.54 7.73
N SER A 328 -14.59 -20.85 7.47
CA SER A 328 -15.74 -21.55 6.90
C SER A 328 -16.97 -21.44 7.82
N ALA A 329 -18.16 -21.51 7.22
CA ALA A 329 -19.41 -21.59 7.97
C ALA A 329 -19.38 -22.73 8.97
N GLY A 330 -19.99 -22.53 10.15
CA GLY A 330 -20.01 -23.53 11.21
C GLY A 330 -18.75 -23.61 12.08
N THR A 331 -17.68 -22.83 11.76
CA THR A 331 -16.53 -22.74 12.65
C THR A 331 -16.94 -22.13 14.00
N SER A 332 -16.69 -22.84 15.10
CA SER A 332 -17.05 -22.39 16.43
C SER A 332 -16.27 -21.13 16.83
N ARG A 333 -16.87 -20.30 17.70
CA ARG A 333 -16.23 -19.10 18.23
C ARG A 333 -14.88 -19.41 18.89
N ASN A 334 -14.80 -20.52 19.65
CA ASN A 334 -13.56 -20.91 20.33
C ASN A 334 -12.47 -21.31 19.33
N ALA A 335 -12.81 -22.10 18.31
CA ALA A 335 -11.86 -22.48 17.27
C ALA A 335 -11.36 -21.24 16.49
N LEU A 336 -12.25 -20.29 16.18
CA LEU A 336 -11.89 -19.06 15.50
C LEU A 336 -10.95 -18.19 16.36
N ALA A 337 -11.24 -18.05 17.66
CA ALA A 337 -10.40 -17.31 18.61
C ALA A 337 -9.02 -17.98 18.79
N GLN A 338 -8.95 -19.31 18.88
CA GLN A 338 -7.68 -20.03 18.94
C GLN A 338 -6.83 -19.82 17.68
N ASN A 339 -7.44 -19.92 16.49
CA ASN A 339 -6.73 -19.64 15.24
C ASN A 339 -6.26 -18.16 15.15
N ALA A 340 -7.09 -17.22 15.58
CA ALA A 340 -6.72 -15.81 15.65
C ALA A 340 -5.50 -15.59 16.56
N ASN A 341 -5.46 -16.21 17.75
CA ASN A 341 -4.30 -16.17 18.64
C ASN A 341 -3.04 -16.73 17.97
N ARG A 342 -3.14 -17.86 17.25
CA ARG A 342 -1.99 -18.46 16.53
C ARG A 342 -1.48 -17.52 15.43
N VAL A 343 -2.35 -16.82 14.72
CA VAL A 343 -1.96 -15.78 13.75
C VAL A 343 -1.18 -14.67 14.43
N VAL A 344 -1.67 -14.12 15.56
CA VAL A 344 -0.97 -13.07 16.30
C VAL A 344 0.41 -13.54 16.76
N GLN A 345 0.51 -14.73 17.34
CA GLN A 345 1.78 -15.32 17.79
C GLN A 345 2.77 -15.50 16.61
N TYR A 346 2.28 -15.97 15.47
CA TYR A 346 3.12 -16.07 14.27
C TYR A 346 3.67 -14.72 13.84
N ILE A 347 2.80 -13.70 13.76
CA ILE A 347 3.19 -12.37 13.32
C ILE A 347 4.16 -11.72 14.30
N GLN A 348 3.95 -11.86 15.61
CA GLN A 348 4.87 -11.37 16.64
C GLN A 348 6.26 -12.02 16.54
N ARG A 349 6.31 -13.33 16.28
CA ARG A 349 7.58 -14.06 16.09
C ARG A 349 8.32 -13.65 14.83
N GLU A 350 7.60 -13.36 13.75
CA GLU A 350 8.13 -13.01 12.44
C GLU A 350 8.12 -11.48 12.18
N GLU A 351 7.89 -10.66 13.20
CA GLU A 351 7.61 -9.22 13.08
C GLU A 351 8.68 -8.48 12.26
N GLU A 352 9.96 -8.69 12.55
CA GLU A 352 11.08 -8.06 11.84
C GLU A 352 11.20 -8.49 10.35
N ARG A 353 10.62 -9.64 10.02
CA ARG A 353 10.59 -10.15 8.65
C ARG A 353 9.38 -9.62 7.87
N ILE A 354 8.26 -9.45 8.55
CA ILE A 354 6.98 -9.02 7.97
C ILE A 354 6.96 -7.51 7.83
N PHE A 355 7.35 -6.77 8.87
CA PHE A 355 7.23 -5.32 8.92
C PHE A 355 8.59 -4.62 8.80
N LEU A 356 8.51 -3.41 8.29
CA LEU A 356 9.61 -2.46 8.28
C LEU A 356 9.57 -1.67 9.60
N ILE A 357 10.48 -2.01 10.52
CA ILE A 357 10.53 -1.39 11.84
C ILE A 357 11.51 -0.21 11.81
N GLY A 358 10.99 1.00 12.00
CA GLY A 358 11.77 2.23 12.18
C GLY A 358 12.36 2.85 10.92
N GLY A 359 12.53 2.13 9.81
CA GLY A 359 13.26 2.61 8.64
C GLY A 359 14.74 2.94 8.93
N ALA A 360 15.55 3.20 7.91
CA ALA A 360 16.90 3.71 8.09
C ALA A 360 16.87 5.24 8.25
N VAL A 361 17.64 5.76 9.19
CA VAL A 361 17.65 7.18 9.56
C VAL A 361 19.05 7.75 9.26
N PHE A 362 19.09 8.94 8.69
CA PHE A 362 20.30 9.71 8.43
C PHE A 362 20.25 11.11 9.03
#